data_bb921b03d093b4284d7e3f9ef05248f9
#
_entry.id   bb921b03d093b4284d7e3f9ef05248f9
#
_cell.length_a   1.000
_cell.length_b   1.000
_cell.length_c   1.000
_cell.angle_alpha   90.00
_cell.angle_beta   90.00
_cell.angle_gamma   90.00
#
_symmetry.space_group_name_H-M   'P 1'
#
loop_
_entity.id
_entity.type
_entity.pdbx_description
1 polymer ?
#
loop_
_entity_poly.entity_id
_entity_poly.type
_entity_poly.pdbx_seq_one_letter_code
_entity_poly.pdbx_strand_id
1 'polypeptide(L)'
;MWTISHAYRRILCALKVLLFDRYLIFYALSWIIIRFSRQSGSPLPYLNNWLTDFVFIPLIAHASFCFGVFLFGIKSYKFPLSQLLILAFVVSLFFEVLSPRITDYNTADWVDGLCYFSGALFYFYIHQPFNNKKFITEKTGLPTSTCSTTSG
;
A
#
# COMPACT_ATOMS: atom_id res chain seq x y z
N MET A 1 -16.68 -11.74 27.75
CA MET A 1 -16.08 -10.40 27.90
C MET A 1 -14.62 -10.32 27.42
N TRP A 2 -13.87 -11.41 27.37
CA TRP A 2 -12.45 -11.46 26.92
C TRP A 2 -12.25 -11.32 25.41
N THR A 3 -13.17 -11.75 24.58
CA THR A 3 -13.07 -11.75 23.11
C THR A 3 -13.10 -10.36 22.48
N ILE A 4 -13.87 -9.44 23.05
CA ILE A 4 -14.02 -8.06 22.55
C ILE A 4 -12.72 -7.27 22.73
N SER A 5 -12.03 -7.44 23.86
CA SER A 5 -10.76 -6.79 24.14
C SER A 5 -9.66 -7.19 23.14
N HIS A 6 -9.61 -8.47 22.76
CA HIS A 6 -8.64 -8.96 21.79
C HIS A 6 -8.91 -8.46 20.37
N ALA A 7 -10.17 -8.38 19.95
CA ALA A 7 -10.57 -7.82 18.66
C ALA A 7 -10.22 -6.32 18.58
N TYR A 8 -10.55 -5.55 19.62
CA TYR A 8 -10.22 -4.13 19.69
C TYR A 8 -8.72 -3.85 19.63
N ARG A 9 -7.90 -4.63 20.33
CA ARG A 9 -6.42 -4.53 20.26
C ARG A 9 -5.89 -4.82 18.85
N ARG A 10 -6.44 -5.79 18.14
CA ARG A 10 -6.07 -6.09 16.75
C ARG A 10 -6.41 -4.93 15.81
N ILE A 11 -7.59 -4.34 15.96
CA ILE A 11 -8.03 -3.18 15.19
C ILE A 11 -7.07 -2.00 15.42
N LEU A 12 -6.76 -1.69 16.67
CA LEU A 12 -5.84 -0.61 17.01
C LEU A 12 -4.43 -0.88 16.47
N CYS A 13 -3.96 -2.11 16.53
CA CYS A 13 -2.65 -2.47 15.99
C CYS A 13 -2.62 -2.33 14.47
N ALA A 14 -3.62 -2.83 13.76
CA ALA A 14 -3.73 -2.68 12.32
C ALA A 14 -3.82 -1.20 11.89
N LEU A 15 -4.61 -0.40 12.61
CA LEU A 15 -4.72 1.05 12.39
C LEU A 15 -3.41 1.78 12.64
N LYS A 16 -2.68 1.45 13.70
CA LYS A 16 -1.36 2.03 13.96
C LYS A 16 -0.37 1.69 12.84
N VAL A 17 -0.31 0.44 12.43
CA VAL A 17 0.55 0.00 11.32
C VAL A 17 0.19 0.74 10.05
N LEU A 18 -1.11 0.89 9.76
CA LEU A 18 -1.58 1.61 8.58
C LEU A 18 -1.21 3.10 8.65
N LEU A 19 -1.56 3.79 9.74
CA LEU A 19 -1.46 5.26 9.83
C LEU A 19 -0.03 5.77 10.08
N PHE A 20 0.81 5.00 10.77
CA PHE A 20 2.20 5.39 11.08
C PHE A 20 3.24 4.85 10.10
N ASP A 21 2.82 4.35 8.97
CA ASP A 21 3.76 3.99 7.91
C ASP A 21 4.17 5.21 7.11
N ARG A 22 5.50 5.47 7.07
CA ARG A 22 6.09 6.59 6.32
C ARG A 22 5.74 6.53 4.83
N TYR A 23 5.69 5.33 4.28
CA TYR A 23 5.36 5.14 2.87
C TYR A 23 3.89 5.39 2.58
N LEU A 24 2.99 5.06 3.51
CA LEU A 24 1.59 5.41 3.36
C LEU A 24 1.38 6.93 3.35
N ILE A 25 2.09 7.65 4.23
CA ILE A 25 2.07 9.11 4.24
C ILE A 25 2.55 9.66 2.89
N PHE A 26 3.64 9.10 2.35
CA PHE A 26 4.13 9.47 1.02
C PHE A 26 3.09 9.21 -0.07
N TYR A 27 2.41 8.06 -0.06
CA TYR A 27 1.37 7.74 -1.04
C TYR A 27 0.17 8.68 -0.92
N ALA A 28 -0.28 8.96 0.30
CA ALA A 28 -1.38 9.88 0.56
C ALA A 28 -1.05 11.31 0.11
N LEU A 29 0.15 11.79 0.44
CA LEU A 29 0.62 13.11 0.00
C LEU A 29 0.72 13.20 -1.52
N SER A 30 1.28 12.18 -2.18
CA SER A 30 1.34 12.11 -3.64
C SER A 30 -0.04 12.22 -4.26
N TRP A 31 -1.01 11.48 -3.72
CA TRP A 31 -2.39 11.52 -4.20
C TRP A 31 -3.05 12.88 -3.98
N ILE A 32 -2.86 13.48 -2.80
CA ILE A 32 -3.40 14.81 -2.46
C ILE A 32 -2.83 15.88 -3.39
N ILE A 33 -1.51 15.87 -3.62
CA ILE A 33 -0.83 16.83 -4.51
C ILE A 33 -1.39 16.73 -5.92
N ILE A 34 -1.55 15.51 -6.43
CA ILE A 34 -2.12 15.29 -7.77
C ILE A 34 -3.56 15.79 -7.83
N ARG A 35 -4.37 15.49 -6.83
CA ARG A 35 -5.76 15.92 -6.75
C ARG A 35 -5.88 17.44 -6.74
N PHE A 36 -5.06 18.08 -5.93
CA PHE A 36 -5.03 19.54 -5.83
C PHE A 36 -4.55 20.21 -7.13
N SER A 37 -3.52 19.69 -7.77
CA SER A 37 -3.01 20.17 -9.06
C SER A 37 -4.08 20.10 -10.16
N ARG A 38 -4.88 19.03 -10.20
CA ARG A 38 -6.00 18.91 -11.13
C ARG A 38 -7.09 19.95 -10.87
N GLN A 39 -7.41 20.21 -9.60
CA GLN A 39 -8.44 21.21 -9.24
C GLN A 39 -7.99 22.65 -9.51
N SER A 40 -6.68 22.92 -9.39
CA SER A 40 -6.11 24.26 -9.63
C SER A 40 -5.95 24.62 -11.12
N GLY A 41 -6.39 23.74 -12.04
CA GLY A 41 -6.28 23.99 -13.47
C GLY A 41 -4.86 23.99 -14.04
N SER A 42 -3.87 23.58 -13.23
CA SER A 42 -2.46 23.45 -13.63
C SER A 42 -2.04 21.98 -13.52
N PRO A 43 -2.55 21.09 -14.41
CA PRO A 43 -2.17 19.70 -14.38
C PRO A 43 -0.66 19.61 -14.66
N LEU A 44 0.09 18.99 -13.75
CA LEU A 44 1.50 18.70 -13.98
C LEU A 44 1.60 17.64 -15.08
N PRO A 45 2.08 17.98 -16.28
CA PRO A 45 2.20 17.00 -17.36
C PRO A 45 3.11 15.86 -16.86
N TYR A 46 2.78 14.62 -17.20
CA TYR A 46 3.49 13.39 -16.84
C TYR A 46 3.34 12.93 -15.39
N LEU A 47 3.52 13.78 -14.37
CA LEU A 47 3.42 13.35 -12.96
C LEU A 47 1.97 12.97 -12.56
N ASN A 48 1.01 13.57 -13.23
CA ASN A 48 -0.40 13.49 -12.85
C ASN A 48 -1.01 12.08 -13.05
N ASN A 49 -0.51 11.33 -14.01
CA ASN A 49 -0.95 9.97 -14.30
C ASN A 49 0.05 8.95 -13.73
N TRP A 50 1.32 9.08 -14.08
CA TRP A 50 2.34 8.09 -13.77
C TRP A 50 2.59 7.89 -12.27
N LEU A 51 2.57 8.97 -11.48
CA LEU A 51 2.77 8.86 -10.03
C LEU A 51 1.59 8.15 -9.36
N THR A 52 0.36 8.37 -9.83
CA THR A 52 -0.83 7.70 -9.31
C THR A 52 -0.73 6.19 -9.55
N ASP A 53 -0.34 5.79 -10.75
CA ASP A 53 -0.24 4.41 -11.16
C ASP A 53 0.92 3.69 -10.46
N PHE A 54 2.05 4.38 -10.30
CA PHE A 54 3.17 3.87 -9.50
C PHE A 54 2.79 3.59 -8.05
N VAL A 55 2.03 4.49 -7.41
CA VAL A 55 1.65 4.38 -5.99
C VAL A 55 0.54 3.35 -5.78
N PHE A 56 -0.24 3.03 -6.82
CA PHE A 56 -1.44 2.19 -6.71
C PHE A 56 -1.12 0.77 -6.20
N ILE A 57 -0.12 0.10 -6.78
CA ILE A 57 0.27 -1.27 -6.38
C ILE A 57 0.81 -1.32 -4.94
N PRO A 58 1.77 -0.47 -4.53
CA PRO A 58 2.21 -0.39 -3.15
C PRO A 58 1.08 -0.15 -2.16
N LEU A 59 0.13 0.71 -2.51
CA LEU A 59 -1.01 1.03 -1.66
C LEU A 59 -1.91 -0.20 -1.45
N ILE A 60 -2.28 -0.91 -2.52
CA ILE A 60 -3.09 -2.13 -2.43
C ILE A 60 -2.37 -3.22 -1.64
N ALA A 61 -1.08 -3.44 -1.91
CA ALA A 61 -0.30 -4.44 -1.20
C ALA A 61 -0.21 -4.13 0.29
N HIS A 62 0.02 -2.87 0.64
CA HIS A 62 0.05 -2.43 2.04
C HIS A 62 -1.32 -2.54 2.72
N ALA A 63 -2.39 -2.12 2.05
CA ALA A 63 -3.76 -2.27 2.55
C ALA A 63 -4.12 -3.75 2.77
N SER A 64 -3.75 -4.63 1.83
CA SER A 64 -3.94 -6.09 1.97
C SER A 64 -3.17 -6.66 3.15
N PHE A 65 -1.95 -6.19 3.39
CA PHE A 65 -1.17 -6.57 4.58
C PHE A 65 -1.88 -6.14 5.87
N CYS A 66 -2.33 -4.89 5.96
CA CYS A 66 -3.05 -4.38 7.12
C CYS A 66 -4.37 -5.13 7.35
N PHE A 67 -5.07 -5.49 6.29
CA PHE A 67 -6.28 -6.32 6.36
C PHE A 67 -5.98 -7.73 6.87
N GLY A 68 -4.87 -8.32 6.45
CA GLY A 68 -4.35 -9.58 6.99
C GLY A 68 -4.03 -9.51 8.49
N VAL A 69 -3.41 -8.42 8.94
CA VAL A 69 -3.17 -8.16 10.36
C VAL A 69 -4.48 -8.05 11.13
N PHE A 70 -5.46 -7.37 10.58
CA PHE A 70 -6.77 -7.19 11.18
C PHE A 70 -7.54 -8.51 11.32
N LEU A 71 -7.67 -9.29 10.24
CA LEU A 71 -8.47 -10.51 10.21
C LEU A 71 -7.79 -11.67 10.93
N PHE A 72 -6.51 -11.89 10.64
CA PHE A 72 -5.80 -13.10 11.05
C PHE A 72 -4.79 -12.86 12.17
N GLY A 73 -4.53 -11.60 12.54
CA GLY A 73 -3.50 -11.25 13.52
C GLY A 73 -2.08 -11.57 13.03
N ILE A 74 -1.87 -11.58 11.72
CA ILE A 74 -0.57 -11.87 11.10
C ILE A 74 0.41 -10.75 11.46
N LYS A 75 1.47 -11.09 12.18
CA LYS A 75 2.48 -10.09 12.61
C LYS A 75 3.60 -9.89 11.58
N SER A 76 3.82 -10.83 10.70
CA SER A 76 4.85 -10.76 9.66
C SER A 76 4.42 -11.60 8.46
N TYR A 77 4.27 -10.96 7.33
CA TYR A 77 4.04 -11.62 6.05
C TYR A 77 4.89 -10.96 4.98
N LYS A 78 5.48 -11.78 4.13
CA LYS A 78 6.23 -11.31 2.97
C LYS A 78 5.48 -11.73 1.72
N PHE A 79 5.02 -10.75 0.96
CA PHE A 79 4.49 -11.03 -0.36
C PHE A 79 5.65 -11.50 -1.27
N PRO A 80 5.55 -12.67 -1.89
CA PRO A 80 6.51 -13.07 -2.91
C PRO A 80 6.42 -12.13 -4.12
N LEU A 81 7.54 -11.89 -4.77
CA LEU A 81 7.61 -10.99 -5.93
C LEU A 81 6.61 -11.39 -7.02
N SER A 82 6.43 -12.71 -7.23
CA SER A 82 5.48 -13.23 -8.22
C SER A 82 4.03 -12.76 -7.98
N GLN A 83 3.58 -12.73 -6.73
CA GLN A 83 2.22 -12.24 -6.41
C GLN A 83 2.08 -10.74 -6.71
N LEU A 84 3.10 -9.94 -6.40
CA LEU A 84 3.08 -8.50 -6.69
C LEU A 84 3.13 -8.23 -8.20
N LEU A 85 3.89 -9.02 -8.95
CA LEU A 85 3.94 -8.90 -10.42
C LEU A 85 2.63 -9.36 -11.08
N ILE A 86 2.01 -10.42 -10.58
CA ILE A 86 0.69 -10.85 -11.04
C ILE A 86 -0.35 -9.78 -10.74
N LEU A 87 -0.32 -9.19 -9.54
CA LEU A 87 -1.21 -8.08 -9.18
C LEU A 87 -1.02 -6.90 -10.13
N ALA A 88 0.22 -6.49 -10.40
CA ALA A 88 0.53 -5.41 -11.33
C ALA A 88 0.01 -5.72 -12.75
N PHE A 89 0.20 -6.95 -13.21
CA PHE A 89 -0.27 -7.41 -14.52
C PHE A 89 -1.80 -7.37 -14.62
N VAL A 90 -2.51 -7.89 -13.62
CA VAL A 90 -3.98 -7.88 -13.59
C VAL A 90 -4.52 -6.45 -13.56
N VAL A 91 -3.90 -5.57 -12.76
CA VAL A 91 -4.28 -4.16 -12.67
C VAL A 91 -4.02 -3.45 -13.99
N SER A 92 -2.87 -3.67 -14.63
CA SER A 92 -2.55 -3.12 -15.95
C SER A 92 -3.57 -3.57 -16.99
N LEU A 93 -3.89 -4.87 -17.08
CA LEU A 93 -4.92 -5.37 -17.98
C LEU A 93 -6.29 -4.72 -17.72
N PHE A 94 -6.65 -4.55 -16.46
CA PHE A 94 -7.92 -3.94 -16.10
C PHE A 94 -8.00 -2.49 -16.59
N PHE A 95 -6.99 -1.69 -16.32
CA PHE A 95 -6.99 -0.27 -16.69
C PHE A 95 -6.70 -0.02 -18.17
N GLU A 96 -5.85 -0.82 -18.81
CA GLU A 96 -5.50 -0.63 -20.22
C GLU A 96 -6.47 -1.28 -21.19
N VAL A 97 -7.09 -2.40 -20.82
CA VAL A 97 -7.97 -3.14 -21.75
C VAL A 97 -9.45 -2.95 -21.43
N LEU A 98 -9.80 -2.99 -20.14
CA LEU A 98 -11.22 -2.96 -19.74
C LEU A 98 -11.73 -1.53 -19.56
N SER A 99 -10.94 -0.65 -18.94
CA SER A 99 -11.34 0.73 -18.66
C SER A 99 -11.63 1.56 -19.91
N PRO A 100 -10.84 1.49 -21.00
CA PRO A 100 -11.13 2.21 -22.23
C PRO A 100 -12.42 1.74 -22.96
N ARG A 101 -12.84 0.51 -22.68
CA ARG A 101 -14.11 -0.02 -23.25
C ARG A 101 -15.36 0.43 -22.51
N ILE A 102 -15.19 0.88 -21.25
CA ILE A 102 -16.29 1.28 -20.37
C ILE A 102 -16.40 2.81 -20.31
N THR A 103 -15.29 3.52 -20.47
CA THR A 103 -15.21 4.99 -20.35
C THR A 103 -14.36 5.56 -21.47
N ASP A 104 -14.92 6.52 -22.21
CA ASP A 104 -14.23 7.25 -23.30
C ASP A 104 -13.08 8.15 -22.81
N TYR A 105 -12.85 8.21 -21.50
CA TYR A 105 -11.89 9.10 -20.84
C TYR A 105 -10.49 8.50 -20.68
N ASN A 106 -10.32 7.21 -20.86
CA ASN A 106 -9.05 6.53 -20.59
C ASN A 106 -8.38 6.10 -21.90
N THR A 107 -7.25 6.71 -22.20
CA THR A 107 -6.36 6.27 -23.29
C THR A 107 -5.40 5.22 -22.74
N ALA A 108 -5.35 4.06 -23.37
CA ALA A 108 -4.37 3.03 -23.03
C ALA A 108 -2.95 3.58 -23.29
N ASP A 109 -2.13 3.67 -22.26
CA ASP A 109 -0.75 4.12 -22.35
C ASP A 109 0.19 3.06 -21.75
N TRP A 110 1.13 2.58 -22.53
CA TRP A 110 2.14 1.59 -22.11
C TRP A 110 2.94 2.03 -20.88
N VAL A 111 3.05 3.34 -20.66
CA VAL A 111 3.78 3.91 -19.54
C VAL A 111 3.06 3.61 -18.22
N ASP A 112 1.73 3.59 -18.22
CA ASP A 112 0.93 3.27 -17.04
C ASP A 112 1.22 1.83 -16.57
N GLY A 113 1.30 0.89 -17.51
CA GLY A 113 1.73 -0.48 -17.24
C GLY A 113 3.12 -0.55 -16.58
N LEU A 114 4.10 0.17 -17.12
CA LEU A 114 5.44 0.25 -16.54
C LEU A 114 5.42 0.85 -15.13
N CYS A 115 4.55 1.81 -14.86
CA CYS A 115 4.38 2.40 -13.53
C CYS A 115 3.86 1.37 -12.52
N TYR A 116 2.88 0.54 -12.87
CA TYR A 116 2.39 -0.54 -11.99
C TYR A 116 3.49 -1.53 -11.66
N PHE A 117 4.27 -2.00 -12.64
CA PHE A 117 5.39 -2.90 -12.42
C PHE A 117 6.50 -2.28 -11.55
N SER A 118 6.84 -1.02 -11.81
CA SER A 118 7.82 -0.27 -11.01
C SER A 118 7.35 -0.11 -9.56
N GLY A 119 6.06 0.15 -9.33
CA GLY A 119 5.44 0.18 -8.02
C GLY A 119 5.53 -1.17 -7.29
N ALA A 120 5.29 -2.28 -7.98
CA ALA A 120 5.43 -3.62 -7.42
C ALA A 120 6.88 -3.91 -6.97
N LEU A 121 7.87 -3.56 -7.78
CA LEU A 121 9.29 -3.69 -7.44
C LEU A 121 9.67 -2.79 -6.26
N PHE A 122 9.21 -1.54 -6.25
CA PHE A 122 9.43 -0.63 -5.13
C PHE A 122 8.88 -1.19 -3.82
N TYR A 123 7.66 -1.72 -3.84
CA TYR A 123 7.07 -2.35 -2.65
C TYR A 123 7.90 -3.54 -2.18
N PHE A 124 8.31 -4.42 -3.07
CA PHE A 124 9.07 -5.62 -2.74
C PHE A 124 10.44 -5.32 -2.16
N TYR A 125 11.22 -4.44 -2.81
CA TYR A 125 12.61 -4.19 -2.44
C TYR A 125 12.78 -3.14 -1.33
N ILE A 126 11.86 -2.19 -1.22
CA ILE A 126 12.02 -1.03 -0.33
C ILE A 126 11.00 -1.05 0.80
N HIS A 127 9.70 -1.05 0.48
CA HIS A 127 8.67 -0.89 1.48
C HIS A 127 8.53 -2.12 2.39
N GLN A 128 8.43 -3.31 1.81
CA GLN A 128 8.23 -4.56 2.54
C GLN A 128 9.38 -4.91 3.51
N PRO A 129 10.69 -4.78 3.14
CA PRO A 129 11.77 -5.01 4.09
C PRO A 129 11.76 -4.04 5.26
N PHE A 130 11.37 -2.80 5.02
CA PHE A 130 11.27 -1.78 6.04
C PHE A 130 10.18 -2.13 7.08
N ASN A 131 9.01 -2.54 6.64
CA ASN A 131 7.93 -2.98 7.52
C ASN A 131 8.32 -4.22 8.33
N ASN A 132 8.94 -5.20 7.70
CA ASN A 132 9.37 -6.42 8.41
C ASN A 132 10.41 -6.12 9.49
N LYS A 133 11.33 -5.19 9.27
CA LYS A 133 12.29 -4.77 10.30
C LYS A 133 11.61 -4.19 11.54
N LYS A 134 10.58 -3.37 11.37
CA LYS A 134 9.81 -2.82 12.51
C LYS A 134 9.23 -3.92 13.38
N PHE A 135 8.61 -4.95 12.78
CA PHE A 135 8.02 -6.06 13.53
C PHE A 135 9.04 -6.97 14.21
N ILE A 136 10.23 -7.14 13.64
CA ILE A 136 11.30 -7.95 14.24
C ILE A 136 11.91 -7.22 15.44
N THR A 137 12.13 -5.91 15.35
CA THR A 137 12.69 -5.10 16.44
C THR A 137 11.76 -5.07 17.65
N GLU A 138 10.44 -5.09 17.44
CA GLU A 138 9.45 -5.22 18.53
C GLU A 138 9.57 -6.57 19.27
N LYS A 139 9.98 -7.64 18.58
CA LYS A 139 10.16 -8.97 19.18
C LYS A 139 11.43 -9.10 20.03
N THR A 140 12.45 -8.29 19.76
CA THR A 140 13.75 -8.34 20.44
C THR A 140 13.86 -7.39 21.64
N GLY A 141 12.76 -6.75 22.07
CA GLY A 141 12.72 -5.98 23.32
C GLY A 141 13.43 -4.63 23.30
N LEU A 142 13.83 -4.12 22.13
CA LEU A 142 14.25 -2.71 22.04
C LEU A 142 13.00 -1.82 22.00
N PRO A 143 12.96 -0.71 22.78
CA PRO A 143 11.79 0.12 22.93
C PRO A 143 11.55 0.95 21.68
N THR A 144 10.81 0.40 20.73
CA THR A 144 10.11 1.20 19.73
C THR A 144 8.63 1.17 20.05
N SER A 145 8.06 2.32 20.21
CA SER A 145 6.73 2.65 20.71
C SER A 145 5.57 2.13 19.83
N THR A 146 5.49 0.82 19.61
CA THR A 146 4.37 0.26 18.86
C THR A 146 4.01 -1.12 19.39
N CYS A 147 2.86 -1.16 20.05
CA CYS A 147 2.06 -2.35 20.34
C CYS A 147 2.77 -3.50 21.10
N SER A 148 3.28 -3.24 22.32
CA SER A 148 3.67 -4.31 23.25
C SER A 148 2.42 -5.06 23.73
N THR A 149 2.24 -6.29 23.28
CA THR A 149 1.37 -7.25 23.94
C THR A 149 2.09 -7.73 25.21
N THR A 150 1.86 -7.10 26.32
CA THR A 150 2.13 -7.72 27.63
C THR A 150 1.18 -8.91 27.75
N SER A 151 1.76 -10.10 27.60
CA SER A 151 1.17 -11.33 28.09
C SER A 151 1.29 -11.33 29.60
N GLY A 152 0.19 -11.17 30.29
CA GLY A 152 -0.04 -11.52 31.67
C GLY A 152 -1.29 -12.38 31.71
#